data_f0623993370a732c699973c18e185b35
#
_entry.id   f0623993370a732c699973c18e185b35
#
_cell.length_a   1.000
_cell.length_b   1.000
_cell.length_c   1.000
_cell.angle_alpha   90.00
_cell.angle_beta   90.00
_cell.angle_gamma   90.00
#
_symmetry.space_group_name_H-M   'P 1'
#
loop_
_entity.id
_entity.type
_entity.pdbx_description
1 polymer ?
#
loop_
_entity_poly.entity_id
_entity_poly.type
_entity_poly.pdbx_seq_one_letter_code
_entity_poly.pdbx_strand_id
1 'polypeptide(L)'
;AAGLMMIDFSTAAHPQSLTPDPGAWRPMSYANLQTPAAQTATYLDIWKDAVEANNRAYKARGDLRFSDGNAPATEAHFVIWSRTKSVVLSILDTVTGCTLKELRAAAGATIKLCPLRIAIYEGIQVRTLDGGRACFLELASPARGNSGDPNQAVSYASYDVATKTVKTGVIIDHQAVDGCSQNIALYPP
;
A
#
# COMPACT_ATOMS: atom_id res chain seq x y z
N ALA A 1 64.13 -2.55 4.86
CA ALA A 1 62.92 -1.94 4.37
C ALA A 1 61.77 -2.83 4.79
N ALA A 2 61.00 -2.45 5.83
CA ALA A 2 59.83 -3.16 6.31
C ALA A 2 58.60 -2.38 5.78
N GLY A 3 57.84 -3.00 4.87
CA GLY A 3 56.61 -2.46 4.37
C GLY A 3 55.48 -2.70 5.36
N LEU A 4 54.89 -1.62 5.85
CA LEU A 4 53.65 -1.66 6.63
C LEU A 4 52.48 -1.87 5.71
N MET A 5 51.80 -3.03 5.84
CA MET A 5 50.57 -3.35 5.15
C MET A 5 49.43 -2.71 5.96
N MET A 6 48.84 -1.62 5.45
CA MET A 6 47.62 -1.06 6.01
C MET A 6 46.45 -1.93 5.61
N ILE A 7 45.78 -2.50 6.60
CA ILE A 7 44.51 -3.23 6.40
C ILE A 7 43.37 -2.20 6.50
N ASP A 8 42.76 -1.89 5.36
CA ASP A 8 41.54 -1.09 5.30
C ASP A 8 40.39 -1.91 5.90
N PHE A 9 39.94 -1.49 7.08
CA PHE A 9 38.67 -1.96 7.64
C PHE A 9 37.53 -1.28 6.89
N SER A 10 37.01 -1.97 5.89
CA SER A 10 35.70 -1.64 5.30
C SER A 10 34.68 -1.71 6.41
N THR A 11 34.25 -0.56 6.90
CA THR A 11 33.08 -0.43 7.77
C THR A 11 31.85 -0.88 6.99
N ALA A 12 31.35 -2.07 7.30
CA ALA A 12 30.06 -2.56 6.82
C ALA A 12 29.01 -1.50 7.22
N ALA A 13 28.41 -0.88 6.21
CA ALA A 13 27.29 0.04 6.41
C ALA A 13 26.16 -0.74 7.11
N HIS A 14 25.93 -0.44 8.37
CA HIS A 14 24.75 -0.91 9.08
C HIS A 14 23.52 -0.42 8.30
N PRO A 15 22.52 -1.28 8.03
CA PRO A 15 21.26 -0.80 7.48
C PRO A 15 20.72 0.24 8.45
N GLN A 16 20.75 1.49 8.03
CA GLN A 16 20.16 2.58 8.79
C GLN A 16 18.69 2.20 8.96
N SER A 17 18.29 2.01 10.22
CA SER A 17 16.89 1.94 10.61
C SER A 17 16.23 3.22 10.10
N LEU A 18 15.52 3.09 8.96
CA LEU A 18 14.70 4.16 8.42
C LEU A 18 13.50 4.35 9.35
N THR A 19 13.71 4.96 10.48
CA THR A 19 12.62 5.63 11.19
C THR A 19 12.23 6.80 10.30
N PRO A 20 11.03 6.80 9.70
CA PRO A 20 10.58 7.93 8.91
C PRO A 20 10.60 9.17 9.77
N ASP A 21 11.10 10.25 9.21
CA ASP A 21 10.98 11.58 9.81
C ASP A 21 9.51 11.82 10.14
N PRO A 22 9.15 12.18 11.39
CA PRO A 22 7.77 12.38 11.79
C PRO A 22 7.11 13.40 10.86
N GLY A 23 6.07 12.99 10.13
CA GLY A 23 5.36 13.83 9.19
C GLY A 23 5.84 13.78 7.74
N ALA A 24 6.98 13.15 7.43
CA ALA A 24 7.38 12.94 6.03
C ALA A 24 6.45 11.92 5.37
N TRP A 25 5.77 12.33 4.30
CA TRP A 25 4.98 11.41 3.50
C TRP A 25 5.86 10.59 2.54
N ARG A 26 5.43 9.38 2.25
CA ARG A 26 6.06 8.52 1.26
C ARG A 26 5.01 7.94 0.32
N PRO A 27 5.37 7.71 -0.95
CA PRO A 27 4.50 6.99 -1.86
C PRO A 27 4.11 5.62 -1.31
N MET A 28 2.86 5.21 -1.54
CA MET A 28 2.44 3.84 -1.32
C MET A 28 2.93 2.96 -2.47
N SER A 29 3.29 1.73 -2.18
CA SER A 29 3.62 0.73 -3.20
C SER A 29 2.36 0.00 -3.65
N TYR A 30 2.37 -0.55 -4.87
CA TYR A 30 1.24 -1.28 -5.45
C TYR A 30 1.63 -2.72 -5.73
N ALA A 31 0.67 -3.63 -5.56
CA ALA A 31 0.81 -5.04 -5.92
C ALA A 31 -0.42 -5.57 -6.65
N ASN A 32 -0.19 -6.39 -7.68
CA ASN A 32 -1.25 -7.09 -8.40
C ASN A 32 -1.60 -8.37 -7.63
N LEU A 33 -2.84 -8.48 -7.16
CA LEU A 33 -3.37 -9.66 -6.47
C LEU A 33 -4.22 -10.57 -7.37
N GLN A 34 -4.49 -10.20 -8.61
CA GLN A 34 -5.11 -11.08 -9.61
C GLN A 34 -4.19 -12.25 -9.97
N THR A 35 -2.91 -11.94 -10.16
CA THR A 35 -1.84 -12.90 -10.44
C THR A 35 -0.66 -12.60 -9.50
N PRO A 36 -0.77 -12.97 -8.21
CA PRO A 36 0.20 -12.58 -7.21
C PRO A 36 1.56 -13.26 -7.47
N ALA A 37 2.62 -12.48 -7.41
CA ALA A 37 3.98 -12.99 -7.37
C ALA A 37 4.34 -13.46 -5.95
N ALA A 38 5.42 -14.24 -5.81
CA ALA A 38 5.86 -14.71 -4.50
C ALA A 38 6.10 -13.56 -3.49
N GLN A 39 6.60 -12.41 -3.98
CA GLN A 39 6.85 -11.22 -3.16
C GLN A 39 5.58 -10.55 -2.64
N THR A 40 4.44 -10.80 -3.27
CA THR A 40 3.13 -10.20 -2.91
C THR A 40 2.22 -11.15 -2.16
N ALA A 41 2.66 -12.38 -1.87
CA ALA A 41 1.85 -13.40 -1.18
C ALA A 41 1.34 -12.92 0.19
N THR A 42 2.16 -12.19 0.94
CA THR A 42 1.77 -11.60 2.24
C THR A 42 0.55 -10.68 2.12
N TYR A 43 0.48 -9.88 1.06
CA TYR A 43 -0.66 -8.97 0.84
C TYR A 43 -1.91 -9.73 0.41
N LEU A 44 -1.75 -10.84 -0.34
CA LEU A 44 -2.86 -11.73 -0.64
C LEU A 44 -3.46 -12.32 0.64
N ASP A 45 -2.63 -12.68 1.63
CA ASP A 45 -3.12 -13.20 2.91
C ASP A 45 -3.98 -12.18 3.66
N ILE A 46 -3.65 -10.89 3.58
CA ILE A 46 -4.46 -9.79 4.16
C ILE A 46 -5.86 -9.75 3.52
N TRP A 47 -5.96 -10.05 2.23
CA TRP A 47 -7.16 -9.83 1.41
C TRP A 47 -7.81 -11.09 0.85
N LYS A 48 -7.39 -12.28 1.28
CA LYS A 48 -7.82 -13.56 0.71
C LYS A 48 -9.33 -13.69 0.58
N ASP A 49 -10.06 -13.39 1.64
CA ASP A 49 -11.53 -13.42 1.66
C ASP A 49 -12.17 -12.46 0.65
N ALA A 50 -11.65 -11.24 0.56
CA ALA A 50 -12.14 -10.21 -0.36
C ALA A 50 -11.81 -10.53 -1.82
N VAL A 51 -10.62 -11.03 -2.11
CA VAL A 51 -10.21 -11.46 -3.46
C VAL A 51 -11.04 -12.66 -3.91
N GLU A 52 -11.26 -13.65 -3.04
CA GLU A 52 -12.13 -14.79 -3.34
C GLU A 52 -13.59 -14.36 -3.59
N ALA A 53 -14.12 -13.43 -2.79
CA ALA A 53 -15.45 -12.88 -2.99
C ALA A 53 -15.57 -12.12 -4.32
N ASN A 54 -14.56 -11.32 -4.67
CA ASN A 54 -14.45 -10.62 -5.94
C ASN A 54 -14.45 -11.61 -7.12
N ASN A 55 -13.67 -12.69 -7.03
CA ASN A 55 -13.61 -13.74 -8.06
C ASN A 55 -14.97 -14.44 -8.24
N ARG A 56 -15.67 -14.76 -7.15
CA ARG A 56 -17.02 -15.37 -7.21
C ARG A 56 -18.01 -14.43 -7.87
N ALA A 57 -18.04 -13.15 -7.47
CA ALA A 57 -18.94 -12.17 -8.04
C ALA A 57 -18.66 -11.90 -9.52
N TYR A 58 -17.40 -11.93 -9.91
CA TYR A 58 -16.97 -11.72 -11.28
C TYR A 58 -17.40 -12.89 -12.18
N LYS A 59 -17.20 -14.13 -11.73
CA LYS A 59 -17.65 -15.34 -12.43
C LYS A 59 -19.18 -15.37 -12.59
N ALA A 60 -19.92 -14.95 -11.57
CA ALA A 60 -21.39 -14.90 -11.62
C ALA A 60 -21.93 -13.90 -12.65
N ARG A 61 -21.15 -12.89 -13.04
CA ARG A 61 -21.52 -11.94 -14.12
C ARG A 61 -21.36 -12.51 -15.52
N GLY A 62 -20.72 -13.68 -15.67
CA GLY A 62 -20.45 -14.29 -16.99
C GLY A 62 -19.47 -13.52 -17.85
N ASP A 63 -18.63 -12.68 -17.26
CA ASP A 63 -17.62 -11.90 -17.98
C ASP A 63 -16.42 -12.79 -18.34
N LEU A 64 -16.42 -13.31 -19.54
CA LEU A 64 -15.42 -14.26 -20.05
C LEU A 64 -14.13 -13.61 -20.56
N ARG A 65 -13.94 -12.30 -20.36
CA ARG A 65 -12.76 -11.58 -20.88
C ARG A 65 -11.43 -12.03 -20.25
N PHE A 66 -11.50 -12.75 -19.12
CA PHE A 66 -10.33 -13.28 -18.44
C PHE A 66 -10.39 -14.81 -18.43
N SER A 67 -9.51 -15.43 -19.20
CA SER A 67 -9.47 -16.89 -19.42
C SER A 67 -9.14 -17.70 -18.16
N ASP A 68 -8.42 -17.12 -17.19
CA ASP A 68 -8.05 -17.73 -15.93
C ASP A 68 -9.14 -17.61 -14.86
N GLY A 69 -10.16 -16.81 -15.12
CA GLY A 69 -11.29 -16.63 -14.22
C GLY A 69 -11.00 -15.85 -12.95
N ASN A 70 -9.83 -15.23 -12.84
CA ASN A 70 -9.51 -14.32 -11.75
C ASN A 70 -9.91 -12.89 -12.11
N ALA A 71 -10.61 -12.24 -11.20
CA ALA A 71 -11.02 -10.86 -11.36
C ALA A 71 -9.84 -9.92 -11.07
N PRO A 72 -9.80 -8.75 -11.73
CA PRO A 72 -8.83 -7.72 -11.38
C PRO A 72 -8.86 -7.39 -9.89
N ALA A 73 -7.70 -7.40 -9.28
CA ALA A 73 -7.48 -7.02 -7.88
C ALA A 73 -6.10 -6.39 -7.75
N THR A 74 -6.05 -5.15 -7.29
CA THR A 74 -4.82 -4.40 -7.06
C THR A 74 -4.84 -3.80 -5.66
N GLU A 75 -3.75 -3.95 -4.93
CA GLU A 75 -3.63 -3.33 -3.63
C GLU A 75 -2.58 -2.22 -3.64
N ALA A 76 -2.78 -1.21 -2.77
CA ALA A 76 -1.79 -0.21 -2.43
C ALA A 76 -1.43 -0.35 -0.95
N HIS A 77 -0.14 -0.40 -0.63
CA HIS A 77 0.30 -0.61 0.74
C HIS A 77 1.38 0.36 1.21
N PHE A 78 1.42 0.52 2.52
CA PHE A 78 2.44 1.25 3.25
C PHE A 78 2.88 0.43 4.46
N VAL A 79 4.20 0.20 4.63
CA VAL A 79 4.73 -0.64 5.69
C VAL A 79 5.51 0.20 6.70
N ILE A 80 5.19 -0.03 7.99
CA ILE A 80 5.87 0.55 9.13
C ILE A 80 6.63 -0.57 9.82
N TRP A 81 7.94 -0.42 9.94
CA TRP A 81 8.81 -1.39 10.57
C TRP A 81 9.21 -0.94 11.97
N SER A 82 9.20 -1.88 12.91
CA SER A 82 9.85 -1.74 14.20
C SER A 82 10.70 -2.99 14.50
N ARG A 83 11.43 -2.99 15.62
CA ARG A 83 12.30 -4.13 15.96
C ARG A 83 11.55 -5.44 16.16
N THR A 84 10.31 -5.40 16.63
CA THR A 84 9.55 -6.57 17.05
C THR A 84 8.30 -6.81 16.21
N LYS A 85 7.85 -5.81 15.46
CA LYS A 85 6.63 -5.91 14.67
C LYS A 85 6.69 -5.08 13.40
N SER A 86 5.88 -5.46 12.43
CA SER A 86 5.56 -4.62 11.28
C SER A 86 4.05 -4.39 11.20
N VAL A 87 3.69 -3.22 10.70
CA VAL A 87 2.30 -2.84 10.45
C VAL A 87 2.18 -2.52 8.98
N VAL A 88 1.24 -3.18 8.32
CA VAL A 88 0.91 -2.95 6.91
C VAL A 88 -0.45 -2.29 6.84
N LEU A 89 -0.47 -1.05 6.33
CA LEU A 89 -1.70 -0.40 5.91
C LEU A 89 -1.90 -0.75 4.44
N SER A 90 -3.04 -1.34 4.11
CA SER A 90 -3.33 -1.85 2.77
C SER A 90 -4.73 -1.47 2.33
N ILE A 91 -4.85 -0.96 1.09
CA ILE A 91 -6.09 -0.54 0.44
C ILE A 91 -6.28 -1.43 -0.78
N LEU A 92 -7.45 -2.06 -0.92
CA LEU A 92 -7.71 -3.01 -2.02
C LEU A 92 -8.69 -2.45 -3.04
N ASP A 93 -8.25 -2.34 -4.30
CA ASP A 93 -9.11 -2.10 -5.45
C ASP A 93 -9.56 -3.43 -6.07
N THR A 94 -10.85 -3.63 -6.15
CA THR A 94 -11.51 -4.76 -6.82
C THR A 94 -12.71 -4.27 -7.61
N VAL A 95 -13.19 -5.09 -8.53
CA VAL A 95 -14.34 -4.76 -9.39
C VAL A 95 -15.60 -4.42 -8.60
N THR A 96 -15.76 -5.02 -7.42
CA THR A 96 -16.98 -4.87 -6.60
C THR A 96 -16.76 -4.15 -5.29
N GLY A 97 -15.49 -4.00 -4.85
CA GLY A 97 -15.17 -3.48 -3.51
C GLY A 97 -15.11 -1.96 -3.42
N CYS A 98 -14.84 -1.29 -4.54
CA CYS A 98 -14.64 0.16 -4.57
C CYS A 98 -15.83 0.88 -5.18
N THR A 99 -15.97 2.16 -4.80
CA THR A 99 -16.89 3.11 -5.44
C THR A 99 -16.07 4.25 -6.05
N LEU A 100 -16.49 4.73 -7.22
CA LEU A 100 -15.91 5.94 -7.80
C LEU A 100 -16.14 7.11 -6.85
N LYS A 101 -15.10 7.88 -6.60
CA LYS A 101 -15.22 9.13 -5.88
C LYS A 101 -15.29 10.25 -6.92
N GLU A 102 -16.41 10.97 -6.95
CA GLU A 102 -16.57 12.16 -7.78
C GLU A 102 -15.72 13.29 -7.21
N LEU A 103 -14.44 13.25 -7.51
CA LEU A 103 -13.52 14.32 -7.22
C LEU A 103 -13.13 14.97 -8.55
N ARG A 104 -12.93 16.27 -8.55
CA ARG A 104 -12.29 16.97 -9.66
C ARG A 104 -10.81 16.58 -9.68
N ALA A 105 -10.56 15.33 -10.09
CA ALA A 105 -9.21 14.87 -10.34
C ALA A 105 -8.68 15.56 -11.61
N ALA A 106 -7.40 15.86 -11.64
CA ALA A 106 -6.73 16.33 -12.86
C ALA A 106 -6.94 15.29 -13.98
N ALA A 107 -6.93 15.76 -15.22
CA ALA A 107 -7.20 14.92 -16.40
C ALA A 107 -6.41 13.61 -16.36
N GLY A 108 -7.10 12.48 -16.36
CA GLY A 108 -6.52 11.14 -16.46
C GLY A 108 -6.30 10.39 -15.13
N ALA A 109 -6.55 11.00 -13.97
CA ALA A 109 -6.47 10.29 -12.69
C ALA A 109 -7.85 9.80 -12.24
N THR A 110 -7.99 8.52 -11.96
CA THR A 110 -9.20 7.92 -11.40
C THR A 110 -8.98 7.66 -9.91
N ILE A 111 -9.86 8.22 -9.08
CA ILE A 111 -9.84 8.00 -7.63
C ILE A 111 -11.07 7.19 -7.24
N LYS A 112 -10.84 6.14 -6.47
CA LYS A 112 -11.88 5.27 -5.92
C LYS A 112 -11.85 5.32 -4.40
N LEU A 113 -12.98 5.04 -3.77
CA LEU A 113 -13.06 4.83 -2.32
C LEU A 113 -13.12 3.32 -2.08
N CYS A 114 -12.03 2.76 -1.58
CA CYS A 114 -11.79 1.33 -1.49
C CYS A 114 -11.65 0.85 -0.03
N PRO A 115 -11.90 -0.43 0.26
CA PRO A 115 -11.68 -1.01 1.58
C PRO A 115 -10.24 -0.85 2.03
N LEU A 116 -10.05 -0.57 3.33
CA LEU A 116 -8.77 -0.43 3.98
C LEU A 116 -8.65 -1.46 5.10
N ARG A 117 -7.52 -2.16 5.17
CA ARG A 117 -7.14 -3.04 6.28
C ARG A 117 -5.80 -2.67 6.86
N ILE A 118 -5.63 -2.96 8.15
CA ILE A 118 -4.37 -2.81 8.87
C ILE A 118 -3.99 -4.20 9.36
N ALA A 119 -2.86 -4.73 8.87
CA ALA A 119 -2.31 -6.00 9.32
C ALA A 119 -1.12 -5.74 10.24
N ILE A 120 -1.13 -6.34 11.42
CA ILE A 120 -0.07 -6.24 12.42
C ILE A 120 0.58 -7.60 12.54
N TYR A 121 1.88 -7.65 12.26
CA TYR A 121 2.72 -8.85 12.32
C TYR A 121 3.63 -8.77 13.55
N GLU A 122 3.47 -9.71 14.48
CA GLU A 122 4.31 -9.87 15.67
C GLU A 122 4.85 -11.31 15.70
N GLY A 123 6.09 -11.50 15.23
CA GLY A 123 6.65 -12.84 15.03
C GLY A 123 5.82 -13.62 14.01
N ILE A 124 5.24 -14.75 14.44
CA ILE A 124 4.36 -15.61 13.62
C ILE A 124 2.88 -15.22 13.72
N GLN A 125 2.54 -14.29 14.58
CA GLN A 125 1.15 -13.86 14.77
C GLN A 125 0.80 -12.73 13.83
N VAL A 126 -0.36 -12.84 13.19
CA VAL A 126 -0.91 -11.81 12.32
C VAL A 126 -2.30 -11.45 12.82
N ARG A 127 -2.53 -10.16 13.01
CA ARG A 127 -3.85 -9.61 13.35
C ARG A 127 -4.25 -8.60 12.30
N THR A 128 -5.41 -8.79 11.68
CA THR A 128 -5.96 -7.87 10.70
C THR A 128 -7.13 -7.11 11.30
N LEU A 129 -7.13 -5.80 11.12
CA LEU A 129 -8.16 -4.88 11.57
C LEU A 129 -8.82 -4.24 10.34
N ASP A 130 -10.14 -4.03 10.42
CA ASP A 130 -10.86 -3.22 9.45
C ASP A 130 -10.53 -1.74 9.70
N GLY A 131 -10.01 -1.07 8.70
CA GLY A 131 -9.69 0.36 8.72
C GLY A 131 -10.76 1.22 8.05
N GLY A 132 -11.88 0.63 7.64
CA GLY A 132 -12.93 1.31 6.90
C GLY A 132 -12.61 1.45 5.42
N ARG A 133 -12.64 2.66 4.89
CA ARG A 133 -12.41 2.94 3.46
C ARG A 133 -11.44 4.11 3.30
N ALA A 134 -10.61 4.04 2.26
CA ALA A 134 -9.65 5.08 1.91
C ALA A 134 -9.66 5.37 0.41
N CYS A 135 -9.15 6.54 0.02
CA CYS A 135 -8.94 6.83 -1.39
C CYS A 135 -7.84 5.95 -1.97
N PHE A 136 -8.13 5.37 -3.11
CA PHE A 136 -7.22 4.59 -3.94
C PHE A 136 -7.06 5.32 -5.28
N LEU A 137 -5.81 5.60 -5.66
CA LEU A 137 -5.48 6.14 -6.96
C LEU A 137 -5.27 4.98 -7.94
N GLU A 138 -6.11 4.89 -8.96
CA GLU A 138 -5.95 3.90 -10.03
C GLU A 138 -4.79 4.31 -10.95
N LEU A 139 -3.81 3.43 -11.09
CA LEU A 139 -2.66 3.62 -11.97
C LEU A 139 -2.89 2.96 -13.32
N ALA A 140 -2.44 3.62 -14.39
CA ALA A 140 -2.53 3.07 -15.74
C ALA A 140 -1.75 1.75 -15.93
N SER A 141 -0.76 1.47 -15.09
CA SER A 141 0.03 0.24 -15.12
C SER A 141 0.52 -0.17 -13.72
N PRO A 142 -0.34 -0.79 -12.91
CA PRO A 142 0.02 -1.21 -11.55
C PRO A 142 1.05 -2.35 -11.50
N ALA A 143 1.25 -3.05 -12.62
CA ALA A 143 2.13 -4.22 -12.71
C ALA A 143 3.62 -3.93 -12.42
N ARG A 144 4.03 -2.68 -12.39
CA ARG A 144 5.43 -2.29 -12.16
C ARG A 144 5.76 -1.90 -10.72
N GLY A 145 4.81 -2.03 -9.80
CA GLY A 145 5.01 -1.62 -8.41
C GLY A 145 5.22 -0.10 -8.21
N ASN A 146 5.00 0.69 -9.24
CA ASN A 146 5.14 2.13 -9.17
C ASN A 146 3.95 2.74 -8.44
N SER A 147 4.25 3.58 -7.48
CA SER A 147 3.29 4.32 -6.67
C SER A 147 2.64 5.51 -7.38
N GLY A 148 2.86 5.67 -8.67
CA GLY A 148 2.52 6.86 -9.44
C GLY A 148 3.73 7.78 -9.64
N ASP A 149 3.56 8.80 -10.46
CA ASP A 149 4.55 9.87 -10.61
C ASP A 149 4.28 10.94 -9.54
N PRO A 150 5.19 11.20 -8.59
CA PRO A 150 4.99 12.22 -7.56
C PRO A 150 4.81 13.63 -8.12
N ASN A 151 5.21 13.86 -9.37
CA ASN A 151 4.98 15.13 -10.06
C ASN A 151 3.60 15.24 -10.70
N GLN A 152 2.89 14.12 -10.87
CA GLN A 152 1.56 14.08 -11.48
C GLN A 152 0.51 13.59 -10.51
N ALA A 153 0.59 12.33 -10.07
CA ALA A 153 -0.37 11.75 -9.16
C ALA A 153 0.25 10.63 -8.32
N VAL A 154 0.02 10.62 -7.02
CA VAL A 154 0.56 9.62 -6.10
C VAL A 154 -0.38 9.37 -4.92
N SER A 155 -0.60 8.09 -4.57
CA SER A 155 -1.09 7.72 -3.25
C SER A 155 0.05 7.81 -2.25
N TYR A 156 -0.19 8.41 -1.10
CA TYR A 156 0.83 8.60 -0.08
C TYR A 156 0.35 8.13 1.29
N ALA A 157 1.31 7.82 2.15
CA ALA A 157 1.10 7.67 3.57
C ALA A 157 2.26 8.28 4.36
N SER A 158 1.98 8.70 5.57
CA SER A 158 2.96 9.13 6.56
C SER A 158 2.60 8.57 7.92
N TYR A 159 3.60 8.29 8.74
CA TYR A 159 3.42 7.77 10.09
C TYR A 159 3.94 8.74 11.13
N ASP A 160 3.06 9.13 12.06
CA ASP A 160 3.44 9.90 13.23
C ASP A 160 3.68 8.94 14.40
N VAL A 161 4.94 8.85 14.83
CA VAL A 161 5.36 7.98 15.93
C VAL A 161 4.80 8.44 17.28
N ALA A 162 4.64 9.76 17.48
CA ALA A 162 4.19 10.31 18.75
C ALA A 162 2.70 10.01 19.01
N THR A 163 1.88 10.18 17.98
CA THR A 163 0.42 9.94 18.05
C THR A 163 0.03 8.52 17.64
N LYS A 164 0.96 7.73 17.08
CA LYS A 164 0.71 6.40 16.51
C LYS A 164 -0.39 6.41 15.46
N THR A 165 -0.42 7.46 14.65
CA THR A 165 -1.40 7.61 13.58
C THR A 165 -0.72 7.53 12.21
N VAL A 166 -1.42 6.93 11.25
CA VAL A 166 -1.07 7.00 9.83
C VAL A 166 -1.98 8.03 9.17
N LYS A 167 -1.40 8.97 8.48
CA LYS A 167 -2.11 9.83 7.54
C LYS A 167 -1.95 9.26 6.15
N THR A 168 -3.05 9.06 5.42
CA THR A 168 -3.03 8.62 4.02
C THR A 168 -3.87 9.54 3.15
N GLY A 169 -3.60 9.54 1.85
CA GLY A 169 -4.33 10.35 0.89
C GLY A 169 -3.79 10.23 -0.53
N VAL A 170 -4.23 11.14 -1.38
CA VAL A 170 -3.78 11.26 -2.77
C VAL A 170 -3.29 12.67 -3.02
N ILE A 171 -2.18 12.79 -3.72
CA ILE A 171 -1.63 14.07 -4.23
C ILE A 171 -1.76 14.04 -5.75
N ILE A 172 -2.23 15.13 -6.34
CA ILE A 172 -2.26 15.36 -7.78
C ILE A 172 -1.71 16.76 -8.04
N ASP A 173 -0.77 16.87 -8.98
CA ASP A 173 -0.11 18.14 -9.34
C ASP A 173 0.41 18.88 -8.08
N HIS A 174 1.10 18.16 -7.20
CA HIS A 174 1.66 18.64 -5.92
C HIS A 174 0.63 19.10 -4.88
N GLN A 175 -0.66 18.89 -5.11
CA GLN A 175 -1.72 19.28 -4.18
C GLN A 175 -2.42 18.04 -3.60
N ALA A 176 -2.67 18.06 -2.29
CA ALA A 176 -3.49 17.03 -1.67
C ALA A 176 -4.93 17.12 -2.18
N VAL A 177 -5.50 15.99 -2.55
CA VAL A 177 -6.88 15.92 -3.03
C VAL A 177 -7.82 16.04 -1.83
N ASP A 178 -8.69 17.03 -1.86
CA ASP A 178 -9.68 17.28 -0.82
C ASP A 178 -10.58 16.06 -0.59
N GLY A 179 -10.83 15.76 0.68
CA GLY A 179 -11.65 14.63 1.08
C GLY A 179 -11.01 13.24 0.88
N CYS A 180 -9.73 13.19 0.47
CA CYS A 180 -8.94 11.95 0.41
C CYS A 180 -7.97 11.81 1.59
N SER A 181 -7.60 12.90 2.25
CA SER A 181 -6.73 12.84 3.42
C SER A 181 -7.49 12.33 4.64
N GLN A 182 -6.97 11.31 5.30
CA GLN A 182 -7.54 10.79 6.56
C GLN A 182 -6.44 10.35 7.52
N ASN A 183 -6.74 10.42 8.81
CA ASN A 183 -5.87 9.94 9.87
C ASN A 183 -6.45 8.64 10.44
N ILE A 184 -5.61 7.63 10.59
CA ILE A 184 -5.97 6.30 11.05
C ILE A 184 -5.16 6.00 12.29
N ALA A 185 -5.83 5.83 13.45
CA ALA A 185 -5.16 5.38 14.66
C ALA A 185 -4.81 3.88 14.53
N LEU A 186 -3.54 3.53 14.75
CA LEU A 186 -3.09 2.14 14.68
C LEU A 186 -3.43 1.34 15.94
N TYR A 187 -3.70 2.05 17.03
CA TYR A 187 -4.14 1.48 18.28
C TYR A 187 -5.36 2.27 18.75
N PRO A 188 -6.54 1.64 18.86
CA PRO A 188 -7.64 2.30 19.55
C PRO A 188 -7.22 2.56 21.00
N PRO A 189 -7.72 3.63 21.64
CA PRO A 189 -7.41 3.97 23.00
C PRO A 189 -7.78 2.87 23.97
#